data_5f876baf3d8e01d9d4e29800f4fd442a
#
_entry.id   5f876baf3d8e01d9d4e29800f4fd442a
#
_cell.length_a   1.000
_cell.length_b   1.000
_cell.length_c   1.000
_cell.angle_alpha   90.00
_cell.angle_beta   90.00
_cell.angle_gamma   90.00
#
_symmetry.space_group_name_H-M   'P 1'
#
loop_
_entity.id
_entity.type
_entity.pdbx_description
1 polymer ?
#
loop_
_entity_poly.entity_id
_entity_poly.type
_entity_poly.pdbx_seq_one_letter_code
_entity_poly.pdbx_strand_id
1 'polypeptide(L)'
;MSISYQDGQTSAGQPAMEHSVPLRRIIPAPVVTRALVGINAAVFVAMVLSGISPTEPNSAQLLQWGANWGPYSLGDQPWRLLTSNYLHIGIIHIALNMWCLWDLGQLSEFIFGRWTLLLIYTACGLAGSIASLWWHPMVIGAGASGAIFGLAGALITALYLGKLPFPRQGFQKTLRSLLTFAGYNLLFGAVGRGIDNSAHVGGLVMGLALGAVIGQFLTDSRESRAGRERFVFMLAAIALVAAGALVKHQRGDVVFLVQGRDALAKGQPDAAIKDLQTTVAKNPKDNAALVLLGNAYLQKKDYVQAEAVLKRAEANDPSDAAVQYNLGLMYQATKRFEPARQIFSKLAQSNPKDDDVWMMLGSSLDGLGRESEAAQAYQQALSLNPKNGEAYRGLGMAYRAQGMKAESDAAFEKAKELGSATKPQ
;
A
#
# COMPACT_ATOMS: atom_id res chain seq x y z
N MET A 1 -30.57 24.09 1.59
CA MET A 1 -31.66 23.24 1.03
C MET A 1 -32.93 23.53 1.84
N SER A 2 -34.05 23.78 1.21
CA SER A 2 -35.35 23.99 1.86
C SER A 2 -36.36 23.01 1.27
N ILE A 3 -37.26 22.49 2.08
CA ILE A 3 -38.40 21.67 1.65
C ILE A 3 -39.64 22.55 1.72
N SER A 4 -40.41 22.66 0.66
CA SER A 4 -41.71 23.31 0.63
C SER A 4 -42.80 22.30 1.02
N TYR A 5 -43.64 22.67 1.99
CA TYR A 5 -44.80 21.91 2.44
C TYR A 5 -46.09 22.69 2.09
N GLN A 6 -47.02 22.04 1.41
CA GLN A 6 -48.36 22.59 1.22
C GLN A 6 -49.29 21.97 2.24
N ASP A 7 -49.81 22.81 3.13
CA ASP A 7 -50.87 22.39 4.05
C ASP A 7 -52.20 22.33 3.32
N GLY A 8 -52.81 21.15 3.31
CA GLY A 8 -54.01 20.80 2.53
C GLY A 8 -55.37 21.24 3.11
N GLN A 9 -55.48 22.38 3.79
CA GLN A 9 -56.77 22.97 4.17
C GLN A 9 -56.70 24.49 4.09
N THR A 10 -57.15 25.03 2.98
CA THR A 10 -57.49 26.47 2.89
C THR A 10 -58.96 26.63 2.50
N SER A 11 -59.72 27.35 3.35
CA SER A 11 -60.97 27.94 2.96
C SER A 11 -60.79 28.89 1.79
N ALA A 12 -61.72 28.84 0.82
CA ALA A 12 -61.66 29.57 -0.44
C ALA A 12 -61.29 31.04 -0.30
N GLY A 13 -60.18 31.45 -0.90
CA GLY A 13 -59.93 32.85 -1.21
C GLY A 13 -58.57 33.47 -0.77
N GLN A 14 -57.68 32.75 -0.11
CA GLN A 14 -56.32 33.28 0.19
C GLN A 14 -55.23 32.50 -0.57
N PRO A 15 -54.21 33.17 -1.16
CA PRO A 15 -53.09 32.46 -1.73
C PRO A 15 -52.34 31.73 -0.62
N ALA A 16 -52.11 30.43 -0.81
CA ALA A 16 -51.36 29.61 0.09
C ALA A 16 -49.96 30.22 0.28
N MET A 17 -49.63 30.67 1.49
CA MET A 17 -48.30 31.09 1.82
C MET A 17 -47.41 29.84 1.86
N GLU A 18 -46.49 29.74 0.92
CA GLU A 18 -45.46 28.71 0.87
C GLU A 18 -44.47 28.94 2.01
N HIS A 19 -44.71 28.31 3.15
CA HIS A 19 -43.76 28.33 4.27
C HIS A 19 -42.57 27.37 3.95
N SER A 20 -41.50 27.91 3.39
CA SER A 20 -40.25 27.20 3.31
C SER A 20 -39.61 27.09 4.68
N VAL A 21 -39.75 25.96 5.36
CA VAL A 21 -39.00 25.67 6.59
C VAL A 21 -37.58 25.28 6.19
N PRO A 22 -36.55 26.01 6.64
CA PRO A 22 -35.21 25.63 6.33
C PRO A 22 -34.93 24.25 6.95
N LEU A 23 -34.40 23.32 6.15
CA LEU A 23 -34.07 21.94 6.53
C LEU A 23 -33.27 21.87 7.86
N ARG A 24 -32.52 22.90 8.17
CA ARG A 24 -31.74 23.03 9.42
C ARG A 24 -32.59 22.98 10.70
N ARG A 25 -33.92 23.22 10.66
CA ARG A 25 -34.84 23.10 11.81
C ARG A 25 -35.45 21.71 11.98
N ILE A 26 -35.39 20.87 10.94
CA ILE A 26 -36.02 19.53 10.93
C ILE A 26 -34.97 18.43 11.11
N ILE A 27 -33.71 18.68 10.74
CA ILE A 27 -32.64 17.69 10.80
C ILE A 27 -32.00 17.72 12.18
N PRO A 28 -32.00 16.60 12.92
CA PRO A 28 -31.27 16.49 14.19
C PRO A 28 -29.78 16.81 13.97
N ALA A 29 -29.13 17.40 14.98
CA ALA A 29 -27.71 17.69 14.91
C ALA A 29 -26.92 16.42 14.54
N PRO A 30 -26.02 16.45 13.53
CA PRO A 30 -25.29 15.30 13.05
C PRO A 30 -24.15 14.93 14.02
N VAL A 31 -24.49 14.21 15.09
CA VAL A 31 -23.59 13.92 16.21
C VAL A 31 -22.46 12.96 15.81
N VAL A 32 -22.82 11.86 15.13
CA VAL A 32 -21.84 10.84 14.74
C VAL A 32 -20.96 11.36 13.61
N THR A 33 -21.50 12.08 12.67
CA THR A 33 -20.71 12.76 11.62
C THR A 33 -19.67 13.69 12.21
N ARG A 34 -20.06 14.53 13.18
CA ARG A 34 -19.13 15.43 13.88
C ARG A 34 -18.06 14.66 14.65
N ALA A 35 -18.44 13.58 15.33
CA ALA A 35 -17.51 12.73 16.05
C ALA A 35 -16.48 12.07 15.11
N LEU A 36 -16.93 11.52 13.97
CA LEU A 36 -16.03 10.92 12.98
C LEU A 36 -15.05 11.95 12.39
N VAL A 37 -15.53 13.14 12.01
CA VAL A 37 -14.67 14.23 11.55
C VAL A 37 -13.67 14.63 12.64
N GLY A 38 -14.14 14.80 13.89
CA GLY A 38 -13.30 15.17 15.02
C GLY A 38 -12.23 14.12 15.34
N ILE A 39 -12.57 12.83 15.31
CA ILE A 39 -11.61 11.73 15.53
C ILE A 39 -10.52 11.73 14.44
N ASN A 40 -10.90 11.81 13.16
CA ASN A 40 -9.93 11.86 12.07
C ASN A 40 -9.00 13.08 12.19
N ALA A 41 -9.56 14.27 12.49
CA ALA A 41 -8.77 15.47 12.72
C ALA A 41 -7.83 15.34 13.93
N ALA A 42 -8.31 14.80 15.04
CA ALA A 42 -7.50 14.60 16.25
C ALA A 42 -6.35 13.60 16.01
N VAL A 43 -6.60 12.50 15.29
CA VAL A 43 -5.57 11.53 14.91
C VAL A 43 -4.52 12.21 14.02
N PHE A 44 -4.93 12.97 13.01
CA PHE A 44 -3.98 13.69 12.14
C PHE A 44 -3.14 14.71 12.91
N VAL A 45 -3.74 15.49 13.80
CA VAL A 45 -3.01 16.43 14.66
C VAL A 45 -2.02 15.68 15.55
N ALA A 46 -2.41 14.55 16.14
CA ALA A 46 -1.52 13.73 16.97
C ALA A 46 -0.33 13.18 16.13
N MET A 47 -0.58 12.75 14.89
CA MET A 47 0.50 12.34 13.96
C MET A 47 1.49 13.48 13.73
N VAL A 48 1.01 14.68 13.43
CA VAL A 48 1.87 15.86 13.20
C VAL A 48 2.65 16.25 14.47
N LEU A 49 2.01 16.24 15.62
CA LEU A 49 2.66 16.53 16.91
C LEU A 49 3.71 15.47 17.28
N SER A 50 3.59 14.23 16.76
CA SER A 50 4.61 13.19 16.92
C SER A 50 5.80 13.32 15.92
N GLY A 51 5.84 14.38 15.12
CA GLY A 51 6.93 14.67 14.17
C GLY A 51 6.72 14.12 12.77
N ILE A 52 5.48 13.71 12.41
CA ILE A 52 5.16 13.29 11.04
C ILE A 52 4.91 14.53 10.19
N SER A 53 5.52 14.57 9.00
CA SER A 53 5.31 15.67 8.05
C SER A 53 3.84 15.80 7.68
N PRO A 54 3.24 16.99 7.76
CA PRO A 54 1.86 17.23 7.37
C PRO A 54 1.63 17.19 5.85
N THR A 55 2.68 17.20 5.04
CA THR A 55 2.59 17.19 3.56
C THR A 55 3.13 15.92 2.94
N GLU A 56 4.22 15.37 3.48
CA GLU A 56 4.95 14.22 2.94
C GLU A 56 5.32 13.24 4.07
N PRO A 57 4.35 12.49 4.63
CA PRO A 57 4.63 11.53 5.68
C PRO A 57 5.48 10.37 5.16
N ASN A 58 6.44 9.92 5.96
CA ASN A 58 7.25 8.77 5.68
C ASN A 58 6.43 7.47 5.83
N SER A 59 6.63 6.51 4.92
CA SER A 59 5.97 5.21 4.95
C SER A 59 6.16 4.44 6.26
N ALA A 60 7.36 4.47 6.85
CA ALA A 60 7.65 3.80 8.12
C ALA A 60 6.84 4.43 9.28
N GLN A 61 6.69 5.75 9.29
CA GLN A 61 5.89 6.47 10.29
C GLN A 61 4.40 6.12 10.16
N LEU A 62 3.87 6.05 8.93
CA LEU A 62 2.49 5.61 8.70
C LEU A 62 2.24 4.19 9.21
N LEU A 63 3.21 3.28 9.00
CA LEU A 63 3.13 1.91 9.51
C LEU A 63 3.19 1.86 11.04
N GLN A 64 3.97 2.70 11.71
CA GLN A 64 4.00 2.81 13.18
C GLN A 64 2.63 3.25 13.73
N TRP A 65 1.91 4.11 13.02
CA TRP A 65 0.57 4.58 13.41
C TRP A 65 -0.57 3.63 13.04
N GLY A 66 -0.31 2.54 12.35
CA GLY A 66 -1.32 1.52 12.06
C GLY A 66 -1.94 1.60 10.67
N ALA A 67 -1.19 2.10 9.68
CA ALA A 67 -1.58 2.02 8.27
C ALA A 67 -1.74 0.57 7.81
N ASN A 68 -2.66 0.33 6.88
CA ASN A 68 -2.92 -0.96 6.29
C ASN A 68 -1.77 -1.37 5.36
N TRP A 69 -1.19 -2.52 5.60
CA TRP A 69 -0.13 -3.10 4.77
C TRP A 69 -0.14 -4.62 4.90
N GLY A 70 -0.16 -5.32 3.77
CA GLY A 70 -0.37 -6.77 3.74
C GLY A 70 0.51 -7.57 4.70
N PRO A 71 1.83 -7.37 4.73
CA PRO A 71 2.71 -8.10 5.63
C PRO A 71 2.33 -8.03 7.11
N TYR A 72 1.75 -6.92 7.56
CA TYR A 72 1.28 -6.76 8.93
C TYR A 72 -0.20 -7.12 9.08
N SER A 73 -1.06 -6.60 8.21
CA SER A 73 -2.51 -6.75 8.33
C SER A 73 -2.98 -8.20 8.09
N LEU A 74 -2.31 -8.94 7.21
CA LEU A 74 -2.55 -10.37 6.96
C LEU A 74 -1.76 -11.27 7.92
N GLY A 75 -0.77 -10.72 8.62
CA GLY A 75 0.02 -11.36 9.66
C GLY A 75 -0.70 -11.37 11.01
N ASP A 76 -0.08 -10.72 11.98
CA ASP A 76 -0.46 -10.66 13.39
C ASP A 76 -1.16 -9.35 13.80
N GLN A 77 -1.35 -8.39 12.88
CA GLN A 77 -1.89 -7.07 13.14
C GLN A 77 -3.16 -6.75 12.33
N PRO A 78 -4.20 -7.61 12.36
CA PRO A 78 -5.43 -7.39 11.56
C PRO A 78 -6.23 -6.14 11.99
N TRP A 79 -5.97 -5.59 13.17
CA TRP A 79 -6.55 -4.34 13.64
C TRP A 79 -6.23 -3.14 12.72
N ARG A 80 -5.18 -3.24 11.91
CA ARG A 80 -4.80 -2.23 10.91
C ARG A 80 -5.85 -2.02 9.82
N LEU A 81 -6.68 -3.02 9.55
CA LEU A 81 -7.83 -2.88 8.66
C LEU A 81 -8.80 -1.79 9.14
N LEU A 82 -8.89 -1.59 10.44
CA LEU A 82 -9.74 -0.54 11.04
C LEU A 82 -8.98 0.77 11.21
N THR A 83 -7.79 0.75 11.83
CA THR A 83 -7.06 1.97 12.18
C THR A 83 -6.62 2.79 10.98
N SER A 84 -6.30 2.12 9.87
CA SER A 84 -5.94 2.79 8.62
C SER A 84 -7.01 3.75 8.10
N ASN A 85 -8.27 3.52 8.42
CA ASN A 85 -9.39 4.38 8.01
C ASN A 85 -9.42 5.74 8.73
N TYR A 86 -8.59 5.93 9.75
CA TYR A 86 -8.47 7.17 10.52
C TYR A 86 -7.14 7.89 10.30
N LEU A 87 -6.21 7.29 9.56
CA LEU A 87 -4.92 7.88 9.21
C LEU A 87 -5.00 8.63 7.87
N HIS A 88 -4.21 9.69 7.71
CA HIS A 88 -4.22 10.45 6.46
C HIS A 88 -2.81 10.79 5.97
N ILE A 89 -2.62 10.66 4.66
CA ILE A 89 -1.36 10.93 3.96
C ILE A 89 -1.35 12.40 3.53
N GLY A 90 -1.08 13.31 4.47
CA GLY A 90 -0.96 14.73 4.23
C GLY A 90 -2.25 15.55 4.38
N ILE A 91 -2.06 16.86 4.50
CA ILE A 91 -3.11 17.82 4.87
C ILE A 91 -4.20 17.97 3.78
N ILE A 92 -3.83 17.91 2.51
CA ILE A 92 -4.80 17.99 1.42
C ILE A 92 -5.72 16.75 1.44
N HIS A 93 -5.14 15.58 1.69
CA HIS A 93 -5.89 14.33 1.75
C HIS A 93 -6.91 14.35 2.89
N ILE A 94 -6.53 14.76 4.10
CA ILE A 94 -7.50 14.85 5.20
C ILE A 94 -8.55 15.94 4.94
N ALA A 95 -8.17 17.10 4.41
CA ALA A 95 -9.11 18.19 4.13
C ALA A 95 -10.22 17.76 3.17
N LEU A 96 -9.86 17.09 2.06
CA LEU A 96 -10.82 16.56 1.10
C LEU A 96 -11.70 15.45 1.69
N ASN A 97 -11.12 14.53 2.44
CA ASN A 97 -11.88 13.47 3.11
C ASN A 97 -12.87 14.05 4.14
N MET A 98 -12.45 15.00 4.97
CA MET A 98 -13.33 15.60 5.98
C MET A 98 -14.43 16.44 5.36
N TRP A 99 -14.15 17.12 4.25
CA TRP A 99 -15.21 17.82 3.50
C TRP A 99 -16.25 16.83 2.97
N CYS A 100 -15.82 15.76 2.29
CA CYS A 100 -16.74 14.74 1.78
C CYS A 100 -17.50 14.04 2.94
N LEU A 101 -16.81 13.69 4.02
CA LEU A 101 -17.42 13.05 5.18
C LEU A 101 -18.44 13.98 5.87
N TRP A 102 -18.17 15.28 5.90
CA TRP A 102 -19.11 16.26 6.44
C TRP A 102 -20.41 16.27 5.65
N ASP A 103 -20.36 16.34 4.31
CA ASP A 103 -21.54 16.42 3.48
C ASP A 103 -22.30 15.08 3.41
N LEU A 104 -21.58 13.99 3.08
CA LEU A 104 -22.20 12.65 2.94
C LEU A 104 -22.63 12.09 4.30
N GLY A 105 -21.87 12.35 5.35
CA GLY A 105 -22.16 11.89 6.69
C GLY A 105 -23.44 12.50 7.24
N GLN A 106 -23.64 13.82 7.09
CA GLN A 106 -24.88 14.48 7.52
C GLN A 106 -26.11 13.89 6.83
N LEU A 107 -26.03 13.71 5.51
CA LEU A 107 -27.12 13.12 4.74
C LEU A 107 -27.36 11.66 5.15
N SER A 108 -26.32 10.89 5.36
CA SER A 108 -26.41 9.50 5.82
C SER A 108 -26.99 9.41 7.21
N GLU A 109 -26.57 10.29 8.17
CA GLU A 109 -27.09 10.33 9.52
C GLU A 109 -28.58 10.70 9.56
N PHE A 110 -29.01 11.60 8.66
CA PHE A 110 -30.42 11.95 8.49
C PHE A 110 -31.26 10.78 7.96
N ILE A 111 -30.78 10.07 6.92
CA ILE A 111 -31.55 9.00 6.27
C ILE A 111 -31.52 7.71 7.10
N PHE A 112 -30.35 7.29 7.54
CA PHE A 112 -30.15 6.00 8.20
C PHE A 112 -30.20 6.09 9.74
N GLY A 113 -29.99 7.26 10.30
CA GLY A 113 -29.81 7.46 11.74
C GLY A 113 -28.36 7.22 12.18
N ARG A 114 -28.05 7.73 13.39
CA ARG A 114 -26.66 7.83 13.90
C ARG A 114 -25.92 6.50 14.01
N TRP A 115 -26.55 5.46 14.57
CA TRP A 115 -25.91 4.19 14.79
C TRP A 115 -25.71 3.40 13.49
N THR A 116 -26.69 3.46 12.60
CA THR A 116 -26.62 2.85 11.29
C THR A 116 -25.56 3.50 10.41
N LEU A 117 -25.42 4.84 10.46
CA LEU A 117 -24.29 5.57 9.85
C LEU A 117 -22.94 5.02 10.33
N LEU A 118 -22.75 4.91 11.66
CA LEU A 118 -21.48 4.42 12.22
C LEU A 118 -21.14 3.01 11.74
N LEU A 119 -22.14 2.13 11.72
CA LEU A 119 -21.97 0.75 11.24
C LEU A 119 -21.70 0.67 9.75
N ILE A 120 -22.38 1.46 8.92
CA ILE A 120 -22.11 1.55 7.47
C ILE A 120 -20.69 2.06 7.24
N TYR A 121 -20.29 3.16 7.90
CA TYR A 121 -18.95 3.74 7.79
C TYR A 121 -17.86 2.70 8.12
N THR A 122 -18.03 2.01 9.25
CA THR A 122 -17.06 1.00 9.71
C THR A 122 -17.01 -0.20 8.76
N ALA A 123 -18.16 -0.76 8.38
CA ALA A 123 -18.21 -1.92 7.49
C ALA A 123 -17.61 -1.61 6.10
N CYS A 124 -17.91 -0.44 5.56
CA CYS A 124 -17.39 0.01 4.27
C CYS A 124 -15.88 0.30 4.32
N GLY A 125 -15.39 0.90 5.42
CA GLY A 125 -13.97 1.11 5.63
C GLY A 125 -13.21 -0.21 5.70
N LEU A 126 -13.72 -1.19 6.44
CA LEU A 126 -13.14 -2.54 6.50
C LEU A 126 -13.16 -3.24 5.14
N ALA A 127 -14.27 -3.15 4.40
CA ALA A 127 -14.37 -3.71 3.05
C ALA A 127 -13.36 -3.07 2.09
N GLY A 128 -13.18 -1.76 2.18
CA GLY A 128 -12.15 -1.02 1.44
C GLY A 128 -10.75 -1.51 1.77
N SER A 129 -10.41 -1.61 3.07
CA SER A 129 -9.11 -2.11 3.53
C SER A 129 -8.84 -3.55 3.07
N ILE A 130 -9.83 -4.43 3.10
CA ILE A 130 -9.73 -5.82 2.61
C ILE A 130 -9.54 -5.85 1.09
N ALA A 131 -10.28 -5.04 0.34
CA ALA A 131 -10.14 -4.95 -1.11
C ALA A 131 -8.75 -4.41 -1.51
N SER A 132 -8.22 -3.41 -0.80
CA SER A 132 -6.85 -2.92 -0.97
C SER A 132 -5.83 -4.06 -0.85
N LEU A 133 -5.93 -4.88 0.18
CA LEU A 133 -5.04 -6.03 0.38
C LEU A 133 -5.20 -7.13 -0.68
N TRP A 134 -6.39 -7.29 -1.23
CA TRP A 134 -6.61 -8.26 -2.32
C TRP A 134 -5.85 -7.87 -3.59
N TRP A 135 -5.93 -6.57 -3.98
CA TRP A 135 -5.32 -6.09 -5.22
C TRP A 135 -3.86 -5.66 -5.06
N HIS A 136 -3.54 -4.98 -3.95
CA HIS A 136 -2.22 -4.35 -3.75
C HIS A 136 -1.67 -4.59 -2.34
N PRO A 137 -1.40 -5.85 -1.93
CA PRO A 137 -1.02 -6.16 -0.54
C PRO A 137 0.30 -5.49 -0.11
N MET A 138 1.15 -5.08 -1.05
CA MET A 138 2.43 -4.41 -0.77
C MET A 138 2.35 -2.88 -0.75
N VAL A 139 1.18 -2.31 -1.04
CA VAL A 139 0.95 -0.86 -0.96
C VAL A 139 0.42 -0.48 0.42
N ILE A 140 0.94 0.62 0.97
CA ILE A 140 0.49 1.15 2.25
C ILE A 140 -0.80 1.95 2.04
N GLY A 141 -1.88 1.50 2.69
CA GLY A 141 -3.20 2.14 2.64
C GLY A 141 -3.48 2.94 3.91
N ALA A 142 -3.95 4.18 3.73
CA ALA A 142 -4.41 5.05 4.82
C ALA A 142 -5.42 6.07 4.28
N GLY A 143 -6.54 6.24 4.96
CA GLY A 143 -7.56 7.23 4.62
C GLY A 143 -8.99 6.77 4.88
N ALA A 144 -9.85 7.72 5.22
CA ALA A 144 -11.28 7.50 5.40
C ALA A 144 -12.03 7.25 4.08
N SER A 145 -11.35 7.38 2.95
CA SER A 145 -11.99 7.44 1.63
C SER A 145 -12.79 6.18 1.27
N GLY A 146 -12.32 4.98 1.63
CA GLY A 146 -13.08 3.74 1.43
C GLY A 146 -14.43 3.75 2.15
N ALA A 147 -14.46 4.21 3.40
CA ALA A 147 -15.69 4.38 4.16
C ALA A 147 -16.60 5.48 3.55
N ILE A 148 -16.03 6.58 3.08
CA ILE A 148 -16.76 7.70 2.43
C ILE A 148 -17.39 7.23 1.12
N PHE A 149 -16.67 6.47 0.29
CA PHE A 149 -17.23 5.84 -0.91
C PHE A 149 -18.37 4.88 -0.55
N GLY A 150 -18.23 4.17 0.56
CA GLY A 150 -19.29 3.33 1.10
C GLY A 150 -20.55 4.11 1.50
N LEU A 151 -20.41 5.26 2.14
CA LEU A 151 -21.53 6.15 2.44
C LEU A 151 -22.22 6.63 1.13
N ALA A 152 -21.43 6.99 0.14
CA ALA A 152 -21.97 7.35 -1.18
C ALA A 152 -22.74 6.20 -1.81
N GLY A 153 -22.19 4.98 -1.78
CA GLY A 153 -22.87 3.77 -2.28
C GLY A 153 -24.18 3.47 -1.56
N ALA A 154 -24.17 3.55 -0.23
CA ALA A 154 -25.35 3.32 0.58
C ALA A 154 -26.45 4.34 0.29
N LEU A 155 -26.09 5.62 0.15
CA LEU A 155 -27.00 6.68 -0.24
C LEU A 155 -27.56 6.48 -1.65
N ILE A 156 -26.72 6.11 -2.62
CA ILE A 156 -27.15 5.86 -4.01
C ILE A 156 -28.27 4.81 -4.03
N THR A 157 -28.03 3.65 -3.43
CA THR A 157 -29.02 2.55 -3.49
C THR A 157 -30.23 2.81 -2.60
N ALA A 158 -30.08 3.42 -1.44
CA ALA A 158 -31.21 3.79 -0.59
C ALA A 158 -32.11 4.85 -1.27
N LEU A 159 -31.55 5.87 -1.94
CA LEU A 159 -32.30 6.89 -2.66
C LEU A 159 -32.96 6.35 -3.94
N TYR A 160 -32.30 5.40 -4.61
CA TYR A 160 -32.80 4.83 -5.86
C TYR A 160 -33.84 3.72 -5.63
N LEU A 161 -33.53 2.74 -4.74
CA LEU A 161 -34.34 1.53 -4.51
C LEU A 161 -35.17 1.60 -3.22
N GLY A 162 -34.76 2.41 -2.24
CA GLY A 162 -35.30 2.37 -0.88
C GLY A 162 -36.72 2.89 -0.76
N LYS A 163 -37.38 2.49 0.32
CA LYS A 163 -38.69 3.05 0.77
C LYS A 163 -38.39 4.26 1.65
N LEU A 164 -38.45 5.46 1.07
CA LEU A 164 -38.16 6.70 1.77
C LEU A 164 -39.46 7.29 2.39
N PRO A 165 -39.37 7.90 3.58
CA PRO A 165 -40.51 8.57 4.21
C PRO A 165 -40.83 9.94 3.58
N PHE A 166 -40.23 10.26 2.43
CA PHE A 166 -40.41 11.53 1.71
C PHE A 166 -40.37 11.32 0.19
N PRO A 167 -40.90 12.30 -0.62
CA PRO A 167 -40.98 12.18 -2.06
C PRO A 167 -39.61 12.07 -2.74
N ARG A 168 -39.43 11.10 -3.61
CA ARG A 168 -38.15 10.86 -4.36
C ARG A 168 -37.71 12.03 -5.23
N GLN A 169 -38.67 12.86 -5.72
CA GLN A 169 -38.38 13.99 -6.62
C GLN A 169 -37.39 14.99 -6.01
N GLY A 170 -37.43 15.20 -4.68
CA GLY A 170 -36.47 16.08 -3.98
C GLY A 170 -35.01 15.58 -3.97
N PHE A 171 -34.78 14.29 -4.22
CA PHE A 171 -33.45 13.68 -4.15
C PHE A 171 -32.80 13.35 -5.48
N GLN A 172 -33.45 13.62 -6.61
CA GLN A 172 -32.88 13.34 -7.94
C GLN A 172 -31.56 14.08 -8.19
N LYS A 173 -31.47 15.36 -7.77
CA LYS A 173 -30.22 16.13 -7.86
C LYS A 173 -29.13 15.53 -6.99
N THR A 174 -29.45 15.14 -5.76
CA THR A 174 -28.53 14.49 -4.85
C THR A 174 -28.02 13.16 -5.42
N LEU A 175 -28.91 12.33 -5.96
CA LEU A 175 -28.53 11.06 -6.59
C LEU A 175 -27.57 11.29 -7.77
N ARG A 176 -27.84 12.26 -8.64
CA ARG A 176 -26.94 12.64 -9.74
C ARG A 176 -25.57 13.09 -9.20
N SER A 177 -25.55 13.94 -8.17
CA SER A 177 -24.31 14.40 -7.54
C SER A 177 -23.49 13.24 -6.94
N LEU A 178 -24.15 12.26 -6.30
CA LEU A 178 -23.49 11.07 -5.74
C LEU A 178 -22.90 10.18 -6.84
N LEU A 179 -23.63 9.95 -7.93
CA LEU A 179 -23.15 9.20 -9.09
C LEU A 179 -21.95 9.90 -9.75
N THR A 180 -22.05 11.23 -9.93
CA THR A 180 -20.94 12.05 -10.45
C THR A 180 -19.73 12.01 -9.53
N PHE A 181 -19.94 12.15 -8.22
CA PHE A 181 -18.88 12.05 -7.21
C PHE A 181 -18.16 10.70 -7.31
N ALA A 182 -18.90 9.58 -7.27
CA ALA A 182 -18.32 8.26 -7.33
C ALA A 182 -17.58 8.01 -8.65
N GLY A 183 -18.22 8.34 -9.80
CA GLY A 183 -17.65 8.13 -11.12
C GLY A 183 -16.40 8.98 -11.37
N TYR A 184 -16.46 10.28 -11.04
CA TYR A 184 -15.33 11.20 -11.23
C TYR A 184 -14.13 10.82 -10.36
N ASN A 185 -14.35 10.52 -9.07
CA ASN A 185 -13.24 10.18 -8.18
C ASN A 185 -12.62 8.81 -8.51
N LEU A 186 -13.41 7.81 -8.96
CA LEU A 186 -12.87 6.54 -9.44
C LEU A 186 -12.05 6.72 -10.73
N LEU A 187 -12.54 7.55 -11.67
CA LEU A 187 -11.79 7.86 -12.88
C LEU A 187 -10.49 8.61 -12.57
N PHE A 188 -10.56 9.63 -11.71
CA PHE A 188 -9.40 10.39 -11.28
C PHE A 188 -8.38 9.49 -10.54
N GLY A 189 -8.85 8.59 -9.68
CA GLY A 189 -8.00 7.62 -8.99
C GLY A 189 -7.37 6.57 -9.91
N ALA A 190 -7.99 6.27 -11.07
CA ALA A 190 -7.41 5.36 -12.06
C ALA A 190 -6.22 5.98 -12.81
N VAL A 191 -6.19 7.32 -12.93
CA VAL A 191 -5.13 8.08 -13.62
C VAL A 191 -4.10 8.64 -12.63
N GLY A 192 -4.55 9.00 -11.41
CA GLY A 192 -3.74 9.60 -10.37
C GLY A 192 -2.80 8.60 -9.67
N ARG A 193 -1.54 9.00 -9.46
CA ARG A 193 -0.60 8.20 -8.66
C ARG A 193 -0.90 8.36 -7.16
N GLY A 194 -0.82 7.27 -6.41
CA GLY A 194 -0.96 7.29 -4.95
C GLY A 194 -2.40 7.22 -4.43
N ILE A 195 -3.40 7.00 -5.30
CA ILE A 195 -4.80 6.80 -4.90
C ILE A 195 -5.12 5.31 -4.94
N ASP A 196 -5.60 4.78 -3.83
CA ASP A 196 -6.01 3.37 -3.72
C ASP A 196 -7.47 3.18 -4.18
N ASN A 197 -7.63 3.03 -5.48
CA ASN A 197 -8.94 2.79 -6.07
C ASN A 197 -9.57 1.45 -5.65
N SER A 198 -8.78 0.47 -5.28
CA SER A 198 -9.31 -0.81 -4.79
C SER A 198 -10.05 -0.63 -3.45
N ALA A 199 -9.52 0.21 -2.57
CA ALA A 199 -10.20 0.58 -1.34
C ALA A 199 -11.52 1.34 -1.61
N HIS A 200 -11.53 2.26 -2.58
CA HIS A 200 -12.74 2.99 -2.99
C HIS A 200 -13.81 2.03 -3.52
N VAL A 201 -13.43 1.10 -4.42
CA VAL A 201 -14.36 0.11 -4.98
C VAL A 201 -14.88 -0.83 -3.89
N GLY A 202 -14.02 -1.35 -3.01
CA GLY A 202 -14.43 -2.23 -1.92
C GLY A 202 -15.45 -1.56 -0.99
N GLY A 203 -15.18 -0.31 -0.60
CA GLY A 203 -16.11 0.47 0.22
C GLY A 203 -17.43 0.75 -0.50
N LEU A 204 -17.37 1.20 -1.76
CA LEU A 204 -18.54 1.49 -2.59
C LEU A 204 -19.46 0.27 -2.74
N VAL A 205 -18.90 -0.91 -3.07
CA VAL A 205 -19.67 -2.15 -3.26
C VAL A 205 -20.36 -2.56 -1.96
N MET A 206 -19.67 -2.52 -0.83
CA MET A 206 -20.28 -2.80 0.47
C MET A 206 -21.40 -1.80 0.78
N GLY A 207 -21.16 -0.52 0.51
CA GLY A 207 -22.16 0.53 0.71
C GLY A 207 -23.40 0.34 -0.18
N LEU A 208 -23.22 0.04 -1.47
CA LEU A 208 -24.33 -0.25 -2.38
C LEU A 208 -25.17 -1.42 -1.86
N ALA A 209 -24.54 -2.49 -1.38
CA ALA A 209 -25.25 -3.65 -0.84
C ALA A 209 -26.02 -3.30 0.44
N LEU A 210 -25.36 -2.64 1.40
CA LEU A 210 -26.01 -2.25 2.66
C LEU A 210 -27.17 -1.27 2.42
N GLY A 211 -26.97 -0.26 1.59
CA GLY A 211 -28.00 0.71 1.27
C GLY A 211 -29.20 0.10 0.53
N ALA A 212 -28.96 -0.87 -0.37
CA ALA A 212 -30.03 -1.56 -1.07
C ALA A 212 -30.93 -2.34 -0.11
N VAL A 213 -30.35 -3.00 0.88
CA VAL A 213 -31.11 -3.80 1.85
C VAL A 213 -31.75 -2.92 2.92
N ILE A 214 -30.95 -2.06 3.57
CA ILE A 214 -31.45 -1.18 4.68
C ILE A 214 -32.50 -0.20 4.15
N GLY A 215 -32.34 0.26 2.91
CA GLY A 215 -33.30 1.13 2.24
C GLY A 215 -34.72 0.57 2.17
N GLN A 216 -34.91 -0.75 2.21
CA GLN A 216 -36.24 -1.38 2.10
C GLN A 216 -37.09 -1.25 3.35
N PHE A 217 -36.50 -0.97 4.51
CA PHE A 217 -37.20 -0.92 5.78
C PHE A 217 -36.98 0.39 6.57
N LEU A 218 -36.58 1.46 5.87
CA LEU A 218 -36.41 2.79 6.49
C LEU A 218 -37.72 3.36 7.04
N THR A 219 -38.87 2.93 6.51
CA THR A 219 -40.21 3.35 6.92
C THR A 219 -40.82 2.43 7.98
N ASP A 220 -40.15 1.34 8.35
CA ASP A 220 -40.63 0.41 9.35
C ASP A 220 -40.64 1.04 10.77
N SER A 221 -41.43 0.45 11.69
CA SER A 221 -41.36 0.83 13.09
C SER A 221 -39.94 0.68 13.63
N ARG A 222 -39.56 1.54 14.59
CA ARG A 222 -38.22 1.60 15.15
C ARG A 222 -37.74 0.23 15.68
N GLU A 223 -38.63 -0.55 16.28
CA GLU A 223 -38.32 -1.87 16.85
C GLU A 223 -38.03 -2.89 15.75
N SER A 224 -38.94 -3.00 14.76
CA SER A 224 -38.78 -3.90 13.60
C SER A 224 -37.52 -3.58 12.80
N ARG A 225 -37.28 -2.30 12.57
CA ARG A 225 -36.10 -1.82 11.85
C ARG A 225 -34.81 -2.19 12.60
N ALA A 226 -34.74 -1.96 13.92
CA ALA A 226 -33.55 -2.28 14.70
C ALA A 226 -33.20 -3.79 14.66
N GLY A 227 -34.20 -4.67 14.69
CA GLY A 227 -34.01 -6.11 14.53
C GLY A 227 -33.40 -6.49 13.16
N ARG A 228 -33.97 -5.93 12.08
CA ARG A 228 -33.48 -6.16 10.70
C ARG A 228 -32.07 -5.58 10.49
N GLU A 229 -31.78 -4.39 10.98
CA GLU A 229 -30.47 -3.79 10.90
C GLU A 229 -29.40 -4.64 11.60
N ARG A 230 -29.68 -5.15 12.83
CA ARG A 230 -28.76 -6.08 13.52
C ARG A 230 -28.46 -7.31 12.69
N PHE A 231 -29.49 -7.91 12.08
CA PHE A 231 -29.31 -9.08 11.20
C PHE A 231 -28.45 -8.76 9.97
N VAL A 232 -28.70 -7.64 9.29
CA VAL A 232 -27.92 -7.20 8.12
C VAL A 232 -26.47 -6.98 8.50
N PHE A 233 -26.19 -6.27 9.61
CA PHE A 233 -24.83 -6.04 10.04
C PHE A 233 -24.12 -7.30 10.56
N MET A 234 -24.85 -8.24 11.15
CA MET A 234 -24.30 -9.55 11.48
C MET A 234 -23.86 -10.30 10.20
N LEU A 235 -24.68 -10.32 9.16
CA LEU A 235 -24.31 -10.93 7.87
C LEU A 235 -23.12 -10.18 7.22
N ALA A 236 -23.11 -8.86 7.28
CA ALA A 236 -21.99 -8.06 6.78
C ALA A 236 -20.69 -8.38 7.53
N ALA A 237 -20.75 -8.53 8.86
CA ALA A 237 -19.59 -8.91 9.66
C ALA A 237 -19.08 -10.32 9.29
N ILE A 238 -19.98 -11.29 9.12
CA ILE A 238 -19.61 -12.64 8.66
C ILE A 238 -18.96 -12.58 7.28
N ALA A 239 -19.53 -11.81 6.34
CA ALA A 239 -18.97 -11.65 5.00
C ALA A 239 -17.59 -10.98 5.03
N LEU A 240 -17.38 -9.97 5.87
CA LEU A 240 -16.07 -9.31 6.04
C LEU A 240 -15.02 -10.26 6.64
N VAL A 241 -15.40 -11.06 7.64
CA VAL A 241 -14.50 -12.07 8.22
C VAL A 241 -14.13 -13.11 7.17
N ALA A 242 -15.11 -13.62 6.42
CA ALA A 242 -14.88 -14.59 5.34
C ALA A 242 -14.00 -13.99 4.22
N ALA A 243 -14.27 -12.75 3.80
CA ALA A 243 -13.44 -12.05 2.82
C ALA A 243 -12.00 -11.83 3.33
N GLY A 244 -11.83 -11.40 4.58
CA GLY A 244 -10.51 -11.26 5.21
C GLY A 244 -9.75 -12.58 5.28
N ALA A 245 -10.43 -13.67 5.65
CA ALA A 245 -9.84 -15.02 5.67
C ALA A 245 -9.43 -15.48 4.25
N LEU A 246 -10.26 -15.22 3.25
CA LEU A 246 -9.97 -15.53 1.85
C LEU A 246 -8.74 -14.73 1.37
N VAL A 247 -8.69 -13.43 1.65
CA VAL A 247 -7.53 -12.58 1.30
C VAL A 247 -6.27 -13.08 1.98
N LYS A 248 -6.33 -13.41 3.27
CA LYS A 248 -5.20 -13.99 4.01
C LYS A 248 -4.75 -15.33 3.41
N HIS A 249 -5.67 -16.17 2.99
CA HIS A 249 -5.35 -17.43 2.32
C HIS A 249 -4.64 -17.20 0.98
N GLN A 250 -5.14 -16.27 0.16
CA GLN A 250 -4.65 -16.03 -1.20
C GLN A 250 -3.39 -15.14 -1.25
N ARG A 251 -3.28 -14.16 -0.37
CA ARG A 251 -2.24 -13.12 -0.37
C ARG A 251 -1.32 -13.16 0.85
N GLY A 252 -1.47 -14.13 1.74
CA GLY A 252 -0.67 -14.23 2.97
C GLY A 252 0.80 -14.61 2.74
N ASP A 253 1.20 -14.93 1.51
CA ASP A 253 2.58 -15.13 1.08
C ASP A 253 3.44 -13.88 1.30
N VAL A 254 2.88 -12.68 1.16
CA VAL A 254 3.60 -11.41 1.40
C VAL A 254 4.13 -11.28 2.83
N VAL A 255 3.49 -11.95 3.80
CA VAL A 255 3.96 -11.99 5.19
C VAL A 255 5.31 -12.70 5.26
N PHE A 256 5.40 -13.89 4.67
CA PHE A 256 6.62 -14.69 4.64
C PHE A 256 7.72 -14.06 3.79
N LEU A 257 7.34 -13.37 2.69
CA LEU A 257 8.29 -12.61 1.87
C LEU A 257 9.03 -11.56 2.69
N VAL A 258 8.29 -10.76 3.47
CA VAL A 258 8.89 -9.70 4.30
C VAL A 258 9.64 -10.28 5.49
N GLN A 259 9.11 -11.32 6.15
CA GLN A 259 9.80 -12.01 7.24
C GLN A 259 11.14 -12.61 6.77
N GLY A 260 11.15 -13.24 5.60
CA GLY A 260 12.36 -13.78 5.00
C GLY A 260 13.39 -12.71 4.64
N ARG A 261 12.95 -11.59 4.07
CA ARG A 261 13.82 -10.44 3.80
C ARG A 261 14.43 -9.88 5.10
N ASP A 262 13.60 -9.70 6.13
CA ASP A 262 14.05 -9.16 7.41
C ASP A 262 14.99 -10.12 8.15
N ALA A 263 14.77 -11.44 8.01
CA ALA A 263 15.69 -12.47 8.52
C ALA A 263 17.05 -12.41 7.80
N LEU A 264 17.08 -12.20 6.48
CA LEU A 264 18.31 -11.98 5.73
C LEU A 264 19.10 -10.77 6.22
N ALA A 265 18.40 -9.65 6.44
CA ALA A 265 19.02 -8.43 6.96
C ALA A 265 19.61 -8.61 8.36
N LYS A 266 19.08 -9.56 9.16
CA LYS A 266 19.60 -9.94 10.48
C LYS A 266 20.68 -11.02 10.44
N GLY A 267 21.10 -11.48 9.26
CA GLY A 267 22.07 -12.56 9.12
C GLY A 267 21.54 -13.93 9.57
N GLN A 268 20.24 -14.18 9.40
CA GLN A 268 19.55 -15.42 9.79
C GLN A 268 19.09 -16.20 8.55
N PRO A 269 20.00 -16.77 7.73
CA PRO A 269 19.65 -17.37 6.45
C PRO A 269 18.72 -18.59 6.57
N ASP A 270 18.81 -19.38 7.64
CA ASP A 270 17.92 -20.55 7.81
C ASP A 270 16.46 -20.14 8.04
N ALA A 271 16.21 -19.09 8.83
CA ALA A 271 14.89 -18.54 9.01
C ALA A 271 14.36 -17.95 7.69
N ALA A 272 15.21 -17.21 6.97
CA ALA A 272 14.89 -16.66 5.66
C ALA A 272 14.50 -17.74 4.64
N ILE A 273 15.28 -18.83 4.56
CA ILE A 273 14.98 -19.96 3.66
C ILE A 273 13.60 -20.54 3.95
N LYS A 274 13.28 -20.80 5.21
CA LYS A 274 11.97 -21.34 5.60
C LYS A 274 10.81 -20.48 5.14
N ASP A 275 10.89 -19.17 5.39
CA ASP A 275 9.82 -18.24 5.06
C ASP A 275 9.71 -18.05 3.54
N LEU A 276 10.83 -17.86 2.85
CA LEU A 276 10.87 -17.64 1.40
C LEU A 276 10.46 -18.89 0.61
N GLN A 277 10.79 -20.10 1.09
CA GLN A 277 10.26 -21.34 0.50
C GLN A 277 8.72 -21.38 0.58
N THR A 278 8.13 -20.89 1.67
CA THR A 278 6.67 -20.81 1.81
C THR A 278 6.08 -19.85 0.77
N THR A 279 6.71 -18.69 0.55
CA THR A 279 6.32 -17.73 -0.50
C THR A 279 6.42 -18.35 -1.88
N VAL A 280 7.57 -18.97 -2.21
CA VAL A 280 7.81 -19.60 -3.52
C VAL A 280 6.89 -20.80 -3.78
N ALA A 281 6.48 -21.54 -2.75
CA ALA A 281 5.52 -22.62 -2.87
C ALA A 281 4.12 -22.11 -3.26
N LYS A 282 3.70 -20.96 -2.73
CA LYS A 282 2.42 -20.31 -3.06
C LYS A 282 2.47 -19.57 -4.40
N ASN A 283 3.56 -18.90 -4.69
CA ASN A 283 3.77 -18.15 -5.93
C ASN A 283 5.11 -18.53 -6.58
N PRO A 284 5.14 -19.62 -7.38
CA PRO A 284 6.38 -20.12 -7.98
C PRO A 284 7.06 -19.18 -8.99
N LYS A 285 6.34 -18.14 -9.43
CA LYS A 285 6.83 -17.14 -10.40
C LYS A 285 7.20 -15.80 -9.76
N ASP A 286 7.17 -15.70 -8.43
CA ASP A 286 7.59 -14.50 -7.72
C ASP A 286 9.12 -14.37 -7.77
N ASN A 287 9.62 -13.56 -8.71
CA ASN A 287 11.06 -13.34 -8.88
C ASN A 287 11.68 -12.66 -7.65
N ALA A 288 10.97 -11.78 -6.96
CA ALA A 288 11.48 -11.16 -5.74
C ALA A 288 11.73 -12.21 -4.64
N ALA A 289 10.78 -13.14 -4.45
CA ALA A 289 10.95 -14.24 -3.51
C ALA A 289 12.08 -15.20 -3.92
N LEU A 290 12.18 -15.53 -5.22
CA LEU A 290 13.24 -16.39 -5.75
C LEU A 290 14.62 -15.76 -5.59
N VAL A 291 14.78 -14.47 -5.85
CA VAL A 291 16.03 -13.73 -5.66
C VAL A 291 16.43 -13.70 -4.19
N LEU A 292 15.51 -13.37 -3.29
CA LEU A 292 15.77 -13.38 -1.84
C LEU A 292 16.14 -14.79 -1.33
N LEU A 293 15.47 -15.83 -1.84
CA LEU A 293 15.79 -17.22 -1.50
C LEU A 293 17.17 -17.61 -2.02
N GLY A 294 17.53 -17.19 -3.24
CA GLY A 294 18.89 -17.35 -3.79
C GLY A 294 19.94 -16.69 -2.90
N ASN A 295 19.68 -15.46 -2.44
CA ASN A 295 20.57 -14.74 -1.51
C ASN A 295 20.70 -15.46 -0.16
N ALA A 296 19.60 -16.04 0.36
CA ALA A 296 19.65 -16.82 1.58
C ALA A 296 20.57 -18.05 1.45
N TYR A 297 20.47 -18.75 0.33
CA TYR A 297 21.35 -19.87 0.03
C TYR A 297 22.83 -19.43 -0.20
N LEU A 298 23.05 -18.27 -0.83
CA LEU A 298 24.39 -17.70 -0.98
C LEU A 298 25.03 -17.37 0.38
N GLN A 299 24.30 -16.73 1.30
CA GLN A 299 24.77 -16.48 2.67
C GLN A 299 25.13 -17.78 3.40
N LYS A 300 24.37 -18.84 3.15
CA LYS A 300 24.61 -20.17 3.71
C LYS A 300 25.72 -20.92 2.98
N LYS A 301 26.24 -20.39 1.88
CA LYS A 301 27.21 -21.04 0.95
C LYS A 301 26.68 -22.33 0.31
N ASP A 302 25.36 -22.48 0.25
CA ASP A 302 24.69 -23.55 -0.51
C ASP A 302 24.52 -23.13 -1.96
N TYR A 303 25.64 -23.17 -2.71
CA TYR A 303 25.68 -22.67 -4.08
C TYR A 303 24.83 -23.49 -5.04
N VAL A 304 24.60 -24.78 -4.76
CA VAL A 304 23.76 -25.65 -5.61
C VAL A 304 22.30 -25.19 -5.55
N GLN A 305 21.78 -24.96 -4.36
CA GLN A 305 20.42 -24.47 -4.20
C GLN A 305 20.27 -23.02 -4.69
N ALA A 306 21.28 -22.17 -4.43
CA ALA A 306 21.29 -20.80 -4.94
C ALA A 306 21.17 -20.75 -6.47
N GLU A 307 21.99 -21.55 -7.17
CA GLU A 307 21.94 -21.63 -8.63
C GLU A 307 20.59 -22.12 -9.15
N ALA A 308 20.07 -23.21 -8.57
CA ALA A 308 18.79 -23.79 -8.96
C ALA A 308 17.63 -22.78 -8.86
N VAL A 309 17.58 -22.01 -7.76
CA VAL A 309 16.52 -21.03 -7.51
C VAL A 309 16.68 -19.79 -8.41
N LEU A 310 17.91 -19.28 -8.58
CA LEU A 310 18.18 -18.12 -9.42
C LEU A 310 17.96 -18.43 -10.91
N LYS A 311 18.26 -19.65 -11.35
CA LYS A 311 17.95 -20.12 -12.72
C LYS A 311 16.45 -20.22 -12.97
N ARG A 312 15.65 -20.57 -11.97
CA ARG A 312 14.18 -20.50 -12.06
C ARG A 312 13.70 -19.07 -12.22
N ALA A 313 14.28 -18.12 -11.47
CA ALA A 313 13.96 -16.70 -11.61
C ALA A 313 14.34 -16.18 -13.01
N GLU A 314 15.51 -16.56 -13.53
CA GLU A 314 15.94 -16.22 -14.91
C GLU A 314 14.99 -16.77 -15.97
N ALA A 315 14.49 -18.00 -15.79
CA ALA A 315 13.53 -18.60 -16.72
C ALA A 315 12.17 -17.88 -16.73
N ASN A 316 11.77 -17.26 -15.62
CA ASN A 316 10.55 -16.44 -15.54
C ASN A 316 10.71 -15.10 -16.24
N ASP A 317 11.82 -14.42 -16.03
CA ASP A 317 12.19 -13.15 -16.68
C ASP A 317 13.72 -13.07 -16.86
N PRO A 318 14.23 -13.38 -18.06
CA PRO A 318 15.66 -13.30 -18.37
C PRO A 318 16.21 -11.86 -18.35
N SER A 319 15.35 -10.86 -18.42
CA SER A 319 15.73 -9.44 -18.44
C SER A 319 15.73 -8.77 -17.06
N ASP A 320 15.24 -9.46 -16.02
CA ASP A 320 15.21 -8.94 -14.65
C ASP A 320 16.64 -8.68 -14.14
N ALA A 321 16.97 -7.39 -13.97
CA ALA A 321 18.30 -6.96 -13.54
C ALA A 321 18.70 -7.51 -12.16
N ALA A 322 17.75 -7.66 -11.23
CA ALA A 322 18.03 -8.20 -9.91
C ALA A 322 18.38 -9.70 -10.00
N VAL A 323 17.69 -10.45 -10.84
CA VAL A 323 17.99 -11.87 -11.09
C VAL A 323 19.40 -12.01 -11.70
N GLN A 324 19.69 -11.23 -12.74
CA GLN A 324 20.99 -11.25 -13.40
C GLN A 324 22.13 -10.86 -12.44
N TYR A 325 21.93 -9.80 -11.64
CA TYR A 325 22.91 -9.38 -10.64
C TYR A 325 23.24 -10.51 -9.64
N ASN A 326 22.21 -11.17 -9.11
CA ASN A 326 22.39 -12.25 -8.14
C ASN A 326 22.99 -13.53 -8.76
N LEU A 327 22.70 -13.84 -10.02
CA LEU A 327 23.40 -14.87 -10.77
C LEU A 327 24.89 -14.52 -10.94
N GLY A 328 25.21 -13.27 -11.25
CA GLY A 328 26.57 -12.78 -11.32
C GLY A 328 27.33 -12.98 -10.00
N LEU A 329 26.71 -12.60 -8.87
CA LEU A 329 27.28 -12.83 -7.52
C LEU A 329 27.49 -14.33 -7.24
N MET A 330 26.54 -15.18 -7.59
CA MET A 330 26.63 -16.61 -7.43
C MET A 330 27.79 -17.20 -8.26
N TYR A 331 27.96 -16.74 -9.50
CA TYR A 331 29.08 -17.17 -10.33
C TYR A 331 30.43 -16.70 -9.78
N GLN A 332 30.53 -15.48 -9.26
CA GLN A 332 31.75 -15.03 -8.55
C GLN A 332 32.05 -15.89 -7.32
N ALA A 333 31.06 -16.15 -6.47
CA ALA A 333 31.21 -16.96 -5.26
C ALA A 333 31.69 -18.40 -5.56
N THR A 334 31.33 -18.91 -6.74
CA THR A 334 31.79 -20.23 -7.24
C THR A 334 33.02 -20.16 -8.13
N LYS A 335 33.71 -19.01 -8.20
CA LYS A 335 34.90 -18.75 -9.02
C LYS A 335 34.68 -18.96 -10.53
N ARG A 336 33.43 -18.91 -10.98
CA ARG A 336 33.08 -18.92 -12.42
C ARG A 336 33.07 -17.48 -12.95
N PHE A 337 34.26 -16.88 -13.05
CA PHE A 337 34.41 -15.44 -13.28
C PHE A 337 34.01 -15.01 -14.72
N GLU A 338 34.17 -15.87 -15.72
CA GLU A 338 33.78 -15.49 -17.10
C GLU A 338 32.27 -15.33 -17.28
N PRO A 339 31.38 -16.24 -16.82
CA PRO A 339 29.93 -15.98 -16.77
C PRO A 339 29.56 -14.73 -15.95
N ALA A 340 30.20 -14.52 -14.79
CA ALA A 340 29.96 -13.33 -13.97
C ALA A 340 30.31 -12.04 -14.72
N ARG A 341 31.49 -11.99 -15.37
CA ARG A 341 31.92 -10.85 -16.20
C ARG A 341 30.92 -10.53 -17.31
N GLN A 342 30.44 -11.57 -18.02
CA GLN A 342 29.47 -11.37 -19.11
C GLN A 342 28.17 -10.73 -18.59
N ILE A 343 27.68 -11.20 -17.45
CA ILE A 343 26.47 -10.64 -16.82
C ILE A 343 26.71 -9.20 -16.40
N PHE A 344 27.75 -8.91 -15.62
CA PHE A 344 28.00 -7.57 -15.12
C PHE A 344 28.35 -6.58 -16.23
N SER A 345 29.00 -7.04 -17.32
CA SER A 345 29.23 -6.22 -18.50
C SER A 345 27.91 -5.80 -19.16
N LYS A 346 26.93 -6.70 -19.30
CA LYS A 346 25.60 -6.37 -19.83
C LYS A 346 24.84 -5.42 -18.92
N LEU A 347 24.89 -5.65 -17.60
CA LEU A 347 24.25 -4.77 -16.63
C LEU A 347 24.86 -3.37 -16.65
N ALA A 348 26.19 -3.24 -16.73
CA ALA A 348 26.89 -1.96 -16.83
C ALA A 348 26.53 -1.18 -18.11
N GLN A 349 26.30 -1.90 -19.23
CA GLN A 349 25.83 -1.28 -20.46
C GLN A 349 24.38 -0.78 -20.38
N SER A 350 23.49 -1.54 -19.70
CA SER A 350 22.09 -1.18 -19.54
C SER A 350 21.85 -0.10 -18.48
N ASN A 351 22.64 -0.08 -17.42
CA ASN A 351 22.63 0.94 -16.37
C ASN A 351 24.05 1.45 -16.07
N PRO A 352 24.59 2.37 -16.86
CA PRO A 352 25.98 2.86 -16.71
C PRO A 352 26.22 3.67 -15.42
N LYS A 353 25.17 4.04 -14.66
CA LYS A 353 25.26 4.86 -13.45
C LYS A 353 25.27 4.04 -12.15
N ASP A 354 25.32 2.74 -12.23
CA ASP A 354 25.30 1.84 -11.10
C ASP A 354 26.76 1.49 -10.70
N ASP A 355 27.27 2.09 -9.63
CA ASP A 355 28.64 1.88 -9.17
C ASP A 355 28.89 0.46 -8.66
N ASP A 356 27.89 -0.20 -8.06
CA ASP A 356 28.01 -1.57 -7.59
C ASP A 356 28.21 -2.55 -8.76
N VAL A 357 27.52 -2.34 -9.86
CA VAL A 357 27.69 -3.18 -11.07
C VAL A 357 29.09 -3.06 -11.65
N TRP A 358 29.63 -1.83 -11.72
CA TRP A 358 31.00 -1.61 -12.17
C TRP A 358 32.04 -2.23 -11.23
N MET A 359 31.82 -2.13 -9.92
CA MET A 359 32.67 -2.77 -8.93
C MET A 359 32.65 -4.31 -9.09
N MET A 360 31.47 -4.92 -9.29
CA MET A 360 31.37 -6.37 -9.51
C MET A 360 31.98 -6.81 -10.85
N LEU A 361 31.89 -5.97 -11.88
CA LEU A 361 32.60 -6.21 -13.15
C LEU A 361 34.11 -6.22 -12.93
N GLY A 362 34.64 -5.23 -12.21
CA GLY A 362 36.05 -5.16 -11.83
C GLY A 362 36.51 -6.41 -11.07
N SER A 363 35.73 -6.85 -10.09
CA SER A 363 36.01 -8.07 -9.31
C SER A 363 36.01 -9.34 -10.18
N SER A 364 35.12 -9.42 -11.17
CA SER A 364 35.09 -10.55 -12.09
C SER A 364 36.32 -10.57 -13.05
N LEU A 365 36.75 -9.39 -13.51
CA LEU A 365 37.92 -9.22 -14.34
C LEU A 365 39.19 -9.52 -13.57
N ASP A 366 39.30 -9.10 -12.30
CA ASP A 366 40.40 -9.42 -11.42
C ASP A 366 40.52 -10.93 -11.21
N GLY A 367 39.39 -11.63 -10.96
CA GLY A 367 39.37 -13.08 -10.88
C GLY A 367 39.77 -13.83 -12.15
N LEU A 368 39.77 -13.15 -13.33
CA LEU A 368 40.22 -13.65 -14.60
C LEU A 368 41.70 -13.29 -14.91
N GLY A 369 42.36 -12.54 -14.01
CA GLY A 369 43.70 -12.01 -14.26
C GLY A 369 43.76 -10.91 -15.33
N ARG A 370 42.62 -10.19 -15.57
CA ARG A 370 42.52 -9.08 -16.52
C ARG A 370 42.70 -7.75 -15.83
N GLU A 371 43.86 -7.56 -15.20
CA GLU A 371 44.12 -6.51 -14.20
C GLU A 371 43.93 -5.08 -14.73
N SER A 372 44.30 -4.81 -15.98
CA SER A 372 44.16 -3.50 -16.59
C SER A 372 42.68 -3.13 -16.78
N GLU A 373 41.87 -4.09 -17.21
CA GLU A 373 40.44 -3.90 -17.41
C GLU A 373 39.70 -3.82 -16.06
N ALA A 374 40.16 -4.61 -15.09
CA ALA A 374 39.64 -4.53 -13.70
C ALA A 374 39.87 -3.14 -13.12
N ALA A 375 41.08 -2.58 -13.27
CA ALA A 375 41.37 -1.22 -12.79
C ALA A 375 40.46 -0.17 -13.46
N GLN A 376 40.20 -0.28 -14.76
CA GLN A 376 39.27 0.63 -15.47
C GLN A 376 37.84 0.52 -14.91
N ALA A 377 37.36 -0.69 -14.66
CA ALA A 377 36.01 -0.92 -14.09
C ALA A 377 35.89 -0.34 -12.66
N TYR A 378 36.90 -0.55 -11.82
CA TYR A 378 36.92 0.06 -10.47
C TYR A 378 37.01 1.60 -10.52
N GLN A 379 37.80 2.17 -11.43
CA GLN A 379 37.85 3.63 -11.64
C GLN A 379 36.47 4.18 -12.06
N GLN A 380 35.75 3.43 -12.92
CA GLN A 380 34.39 3.82 -13.31
C GLN A 380 33.44 3.77 -12.11
N ALA A 381 33.51 2.73 -11.27
CA ALA A 381 32.75 2.67 -10.03
C ALA A 381 33.05 3.88 -9.12
N LEU A 382 34.31 4.21 -8.94
CA LEU A 382 34.77 5.34 -8.11
C LEU A 382 34.42 6.72 -8.68
N SER A 383 34.30 6.84 -10.00
CA SER A 383 33.81 8.07 -10.63
C SER A 383 32.33 8.34 -10.29
N LEU A 384 31.56 7.30 -10.05
CA LEU A 384 30.13 7.34 -9.67
C LEU A 384 29.98 7.50 -8.15
N ASN A 385 30.77 6.74 -7.39
CA ASN A 385 30.77 6.76 -5.94
C ASN A 385 32.18 6.87 -5.35
N PRO A 386 32.71 8.09 -5.17
CA PRO A 386 34.05 8.31 -4.61
C PRO A 386 34.24 7.85 -3.15
N LYS A 387 33.17 7.40 -2.49
CA LYS A 387 33.23 6.91 -1.11
C LYS A 387 33.19 5.36 -1.02
N ASN A 388 33.25 4.65 -2.15
CA ASN A 388 33.24 3.20 -2.17
C ASN A 388 34.63 2.65 -1.81
N GLY A 389 34.85 2.33 -0.52
CA GLY A 389 36.11 1.81 -0.01
C GLY A 389 36.47 0.42 -0.58
N GLU A 390 35.48 -0.41 -0.89
CA GLU A 390 35.70 -1.73 -1.52
C GLU A 390 36.21 -1.58 -2.96
N ALA A 391 35.70 -0.63 -3.71
CA ALA A 391 36.21 -0.34 -5.06
C ALA A 391 37.65 0.19 -5.03
N TYR A 392 38.03 1.03 -4.04
CA TYR A 392 39.42 1.43 -3.84
C TYR A 392 40.31 0.24 -3.49
N ARG A 393 39.83 -0.68 -2.64
CA ARG A 393 40.58 -1.89 -2.30
C ARG A 393 40.81 -2.79 -3.55
N GLY A 394 39.76 -2.98 -4.38
CA GLY A 394 39.87 -3.70 -5.63
C GLY A 394 40.85 -3.03 -6.61
N LEU A 395 40.78 -1.72 -6.76
CA LEU A 395 41.69 -0.92 -7.57
C LEU A 395 43.16 -1.06 -7.11
N GLY A 396 43.37 -1.01 -5.77
CA GLY A 396 44.69 -1.23 -5.18
C GLY A 396 45.27 -2.61 -5.51
N MET A 397 44.43 -3.67 -5.47
CA MET A 397 44.84 -5.02 -5.85
C MET A 397 45.19 -5.11 -7.36
N ALA A 398 44.36 -4.55 -8.21
CA ALA A 398 44.59 -4.52 -9.65
C ALA A 398 45.88 -3.76 -10.01
N TYR A 399 46.17 -2.62 -9.38
CA TYR A 399 47.43 -1.90 -9.58
C TYR A 399 48.64 -2.69 -9.05
N ARG A 400 48.51 -3.37 -7.93
CA ARG A 400 49.58 -4.22 -7.38
C ARG A 400 49.95 -5.34 -8.32
N ALA A 401 48.94 -6.00 -8.90
CA ALA A 401 49.17 -7.07 -9.88
C ALA A 401 49.84 -6.58 -11.15
N GLN A 402 49.61 -5.31 -11.55
CA GLN A 402 50.28 -4.64 -12.68
C GLN A 402 51.69 -4.11 -12.31
N GLY A 403 52.15 -4.23 -11.06
CA GLY A 403 53.42 -3.68 -10.60
C GLY A 403 53.44 -2.18 -10.32
N MET A 404 52.29 -1.51 -10.35
CA MET A 404 52.11 -0.07 -10.10
C MET A 404 52.03 0.20 -8.60
N LYS A 405 53.19 0.17 -7.96
CA LYS A 405 53.28 0.18 -6.49
C LYS A 405 52.73 1.47 -5.85
N ALA A 406 53.09 2.62 -6.41
CA ALA A 406 52.69 3.91 -5.83
C ALA A 406 51.19 4.14 -5.91
N GLU A 407 50.58 3.79 -7.04
CA GLU A 407 49.13 3.89 -7.26
C GLU A 407 48.36 2.87 -6.39
N SER A 408 48.92 1.67 -6.23
CA SER A 408 48.38 0.64 -5.34
C SER A 408 48.34 1.13 -3.89
N ASP A 409 49.46 1.64 -3.37
CA ASP A 409 49.56 2.13 -2.01
C ASP A 409 48.58 3.30 -1.77
N ALA A 410 48.47 4.24 -2.71
CA ALA A 410 47.51 5.34 -2.64
C ALA A 410 46.04 4.85 -2.60
N ALA A 411 45.70 3.83 -3.42
CA ALA A 411 44.36 3.27 -3.42
C ALA A 411 44.03 2.54 -2.11
N PHE A 412 44.97 1.79 -1.53
CA PHE A 412 44.78 1.13 -0.24
C PHE A 412 44.64 2.13 0.93
N GLU A 413 45.38 3.24 0.92
CA GLU A 413 45.23 4.28 1.93
C GLU A 413 43.82 4.91 1.84
N LYS A 414 43.31 5.16 0.64
CA LYS A 414 41.93 5.63 0.46
C LYS A 414 40.89 4.62 0.96
N ALA A 415 41.08 3.33 0.65
CA ALA A 415 40.22 2.27 1.16
C ALA A 415 40.19 2.25 2.71
N LYS A 416 41.34 2.45 3.33
CA LYS A 416 41.49 2.50 4.80
C LYS A 416 40.83 3.75 5.40
N GLU A 417 41.02 4.92 4.81
CA GLU A 417 40.36 6.15 5.24
C GLU A 417 38.82 6.01 5.22
N LEU A 418 38.28 5.25 4.28
CA LEU A 418 36.85 5.03 4.12
C LEU A 418 36.32 3.83 4.95
N GLY A 419 37.13 3.25 5.84
CA GLY A 419 36.72 2.19 6.75
C GLY A 419 36.62 0.80 6.11
N SER A 420 37.12 0.62 4.92
CA SER A 420 37.24 -0.69 4.29
C SER A 420 38.34 -1.50 4.97
N ALA A 421 37.99 -2.59 5.69
CA ALA A 421 38.93 -3.38 6.46
C ALA A 421 40.04 -3.97 5.56
N THR A 422 41.27 -3.50 5.75
CA THR A 422 42.45 -4.13 5.19
C THR A 422 42.74 -5.43 5.96
N LYS A 423 42.37 -6.60 5.42
CA LYS A 423 43.07 -7.82 5.74
C LYS A 423 44.14 -8.01 4.66
N PRO A 424 45.42 -7.82 4.96
CA PRO A 424 46.46 -8.32 4.07
C PRO A 424 46.45 -9.83 4.14
N GLN A 425 46.33 -10.50 3.01
CA GLN A 425 46.79 -11.89 2.85
C GLN A 425 48.21 -11.91 2.36
#